data_98101c9d2e450486c122b436a0f02598
#
_entry.id   98101c9d2e450486c122b436a0f02598
#
_cell.length_a   1.000
_cell.length_b   1.000
_cell.length_c   1.000
_cell.angle_alpha   90.00
_cell.angle_beta   90.00
_cell.angle_gamma   90.00
#
_symmetry.space_group_name_H-M   'P 1'
#
loop_
_entity.id
_entity.type
_entity.pdbx_description
1 polymer ?
#
loop_
_entity_poly.entity_id
_entity_poly.type
_entity_poly.pdbx_seq_one_letter_code
_entity_poly.pdbx_strand_id
1 'polypeptide(L)'
;MRYKVYAGRVAVDFKNSLGTQTARFHWTEKVLVYDSYGDSIEGEETDGILAEPEVELENKAAGTFSCLVPYQVETRFGTIKNPYYSNFLLGQTWVMVEEDEECIFFGRVTGIEKQFELDLEVTADGVLDELSRMQTKLDAGSYQTTSSSGSILELMMRPNQSDKGYSPVNCMERGHVTVDSKSISTEESGTQVGSYWSILTTYLLEHKKGRDGYLRLRLANDPGTEDYFFYYDYLKEEDVPRTEQTIEYGVNMLDMSFEEKRTSELVNSVTAHGTQKVKKGWWIFSKTTYEPISKSAKNDFSIRAYGLNSRHIYVDGQASTEDSLYKAALEELDNYKQVVEPTLTIKAFDRRDAGENVDKLGFLLSTRILSTPHDIDQWMVCTKVKLPLAAVDRKEFTFGRTSKKLSRRFDSLTAVVSRLKDALNGLVGHVNEISETS
;
A
#
# COMPACT_ATOMS: atom_id res chain seq x y z
N MET A 1 20.96 -7.57 17.59
CA MET A 1 19.73 -6.84 17.20
C MET A 1 18.70 -6.94 18.30
N ARG A 2 18.01 -5.86 18.64
CA ARG A 2 17.03 -5.81 19.74
C ARG A 2 15.69 -5.32 19.25
N TYR A 3 14.65 -6.09 19.53
CA TYR A 3 13.28 -5.68 19.30
C TYR A 3 12.60 -5.30 20.59
N LYS A 4 11.81 -4.21 20.54
CA LYS A 4 10.95 -3.78 21.64
C LYS A 4 9.55 -3.56 21.11
N VAL A 5 8.53 -3.99 21.87
CA VAL A 5 7.14 -3.69 21.59
C VAL A 5 6.56 -2.85 22.70
N TYR A 6 5.99 -1.73 22.33
CA TYR A 6 5.26 -0.86 23.24
C TYR A 6 3.77 -0.91 22.90
N ALA A 7 2.95 -0.89 23.92
CA ALA A 7 1.51 -0.77 23.80
C ALA A 7 1.00 0.38 24.67
N GLY A 8 -0.05 1.07 24.20
CA GLY A 8 -0.59 2.17 24.99
C GLY A 8 -1.56 3.05 24.24
N ARG A 9 -1.77 4.25 24.72
CA ARG A 9 -2.72 5.23 24.16
C ARG A 9 -1.98 6.46 23.68
N VAL A 10 -2.49 7.07 22.62
CA VAL A 10 -1.94 8.30 22.06
C VAL A 10 -3.01 9.39 22.04
N ALA A 11 -2.56 10.64 22.16
CA ALA A 11 -3.35 11.83 21.89
C ALA A 11 -2.73 12.61 20.74
N VAL A 12 -3.55 13.35 20.02
CA VAL A 12 -3.14 14.21 18.90
C VAL A 12 -3.40 15.66 19.26
N ASP A 13 -2.36 16.48 19.17
CA ASP A 13 -2.41 17.93 19.38
C ASP A 13 -2.21 18.68 18.07
N PHE A 14 -3.02 19.72 17.89
CA PHE A 14 -2.86 20.62 16.76
C PHE A 14 -2.17 21.90 17.24
N LYS A 15 -0.95 22.13 16.74
CA LYS A 15 -0.16 23.32 17.03
C LYS A 15 -0.32 24.35 15.91
N ASN A 16 -0.69 25.56 16.27
CA ASN A 16 -0.72 26.69 15.35
C ASN A 16 0.57 27.49 15.48
N SER A 17 1.43 27.45 14.47
CA SER A 17 2.64 28.26 14.40
C SER A 17 2.65 29.08 13.13
N LEU A 18 2.73 30.41 13.26
CA LEU A 18 2.85 31.34 12.13
C LEU A 18 1.84 31.13 10.98
N GLY A 19 0.60 30.75 11.30
CA GLY A 19 -0.45 30.50 10.31
C GLY A 19 -0.42 29.13 9.65
N THR A 20 0.52 28.27 10.02
CA THR A 20 0.56 26.87 9.59
C THR A 20 0.12 25.99 10.75
N GLN A 21 -0.93 25.19 10.52
CA GLN A 21 -1.37 24.20 11.49
C GLN A 21 -0.57 22.92 11.27
N THR A 22 0.14 22.45 12.32
CA THR A 22 0.82 21.16 12.35
C THR A 22 0.17 20.28 13.39
N ALA A 23 0.01 19.01 13.09
CA ALA A 23 -0.46 18.01 14.05
C ALA A 23 0.72 17.19 14.56
N ARG A 24 0.70 16.89 15.85
CA ARG A 24 1.65 16.01 16.51
C ARG A 24 0.89 15.05 17.39
N PHE A 25 1.41 13.86 17.58
CA PHE A 25 0.86 12.93 18.56
C PHE A 25 1.90 12.59 19.63
N HIS A 26 1.42 12.29 20.81
CA HIS A 26 2.25 11.86 21.93
C HIS A 26 1.56 10.70 22.65
N TRP A 27 2.36 9.92 23.37
CA TRP A 27 1.84 8.87 24.21
C TRP A 27 1.22 9.47 25.47
N THR A 28 -0.04 9.14 25.75
CA THR A 28 -0.67 9.41 27.05
C THR A 28 -0.43 8.27 28.02
N GLU A 29 -0.17 7.08 27.50
CA GLU A 29 0.20 5.87 28.20
C GLU A 29 1.09 5.06 27.26
N LYS A 30 2.33 4.75 27.69
CA LYS A 30 3.28 3.95 26.92
C LYS A 30 3.89 2.91 27.84
N VAL A 31 3.66 1.64 27.53
CA VAL A 31 4.15 0.51 28.32
C VAL A 31 4.98 -0.39 27.42
N LEU A 32 6.18 -0.76 27.87
CA LEU A 32 7.00 -1.79 27.24
C LEU A 32 6.39 -3.15 27.57
N VAL A 33 5.93 -3.88 26.55
CA VAL A 33 5.25 -5.18 26.72
C VAL A 33 6.06 -6.35 26.18
N TYR A 34 7.16 -6.08 25.47
CA TYR A 34 8.09 -7.11 25.00
C TYR A 34 9.46 -6.51 24.74
N ASP A 35 10.51 -7.25 25.14
CA ASP A 35 11.90 -6.96 24.83
C ASP A 35 12.61 -8.27 24.45
N SER A 36 13.17 -8.36 23.25
CA SER A 36 13.82 -9.59 22.77
C SER A 36 15.09 -9.99 23.53
N TYR A 37 15.62 -9.08 24.39
CA TYR A 37 16.76 -9.38 25.28
C TYR A 37 16.33 -9.84 26.67
N GLY A 38 15.07 -9.98 26.91
CA GLY A 38 14.49 -10.46 28.15
C GLY A 38 13.36 -9.55 28.61
N ASP A 39 12.21 -10.15 28.84
CA ASP A 39 11.06 -9.48 29.42
C ASP A 39 11.28 -9.30 30.93
N SER A 40 10.73 -8.25 31.51
CA SER A 40 10.72 -8.08 32.96
C SER A 40 9.40 -7.48 33.43
N ILE A 41 8.92 -7.96 34.58
CA ILE A 41 7.81 -7.38 35.32
C ILE A 41 8.36 -6.91 36.66
N GLU A 42 8.24 -5.60 36.96
CA GLU A 42 8.74 -4.99 38.23
C GLU A 42 10.22 -5.29 38.53
N GLY A 43 11.05 -5.47 37.46
CA GLY A 43 12.47 -5.76 37.58
C GLY A 43 12.80 -7.26 37.74
N GLU A 44 11.81 -8.11 37.68
CA GLU A 44 11.96 -9.58 37.65
C GLU A 44 11.96 -10.08 36.21
N GLU A 45 12.94 -10.93 35.87
CA GLU A 45 12.93 -11.62 34.59
C GLU A 45 11.68 -12.51 34.49
N THR A 46 10.95 -12.40 33.38
CA THR A 46 9.77 -13.17 33.09
C THR A 46 9.84 -13.67 31.67
N ASP A 47 9.31 -14.88 31.46
CA ASP A 47 9.18 -15.43 30.12
C ASP A 47 7.74 -15.25 29.60
N GLY A 48 7.62 -14.78 28.37
CA GLY A 48 6.38 -14.86 27.63
C GLY A 48 5.31 -13.84 28.00
N ILE A 49 5.67 -12.58 28.27
CA ILE A 49 4.68 -11.49 28.39
C ILE A 49 3.85 -11.36 27.11
N LEU A 50 4.53 -11.44 25.95
CA LEU A 50 3.91 -11.68 24.64
C LEU A 50 4.51 -12.96 24.04
N ALA A 51 3.66 -13.80 23.48
CA ALA A 51 4.11 -14.95 22.71
C ALA A 51 3.95 -14.65 21.21
N GLU A 52 4.90 -15.17 20.43
CA GLU A 52 4.90 -15.11 18.97
C GLU A 52 4.67 -13.71 18.37
N PRO A 53 5.30 -12.65 18.90
CA PRO A 53 5.14 -11.33 18.29
C PRO A 53 5.75 -11.30 16.89
N GLU A 54 4.96 -10.85 15.92
CA GLU A 54 5.32 -10.81 14.51
C GLU A 54 4.90 -9.50 13.86
N VAL A 55 5.76 -8.96 12.99
CA VAL A 55 5.48 -7.80 12.14
C VAL A 55 5.53 -8.23 10.68
N GLU A 56 4.51 -7.88 9.91
CA GLU A 56 4.50 -8.00 8.46
C GLU A 56 4.38 -6.61 7.84
N LEU A 57 5.35 -6.24 7.01
CA LEU A 57 5.35 -4.99 6.24
C LEU A 57 5.31 -5.30 4.76
N GLU A 58 4.49 -4.57 4.03
CA GLU A 58 4.34 -4.72 2.59
C GLU A 58 4.24 -3.35 1.92
N ASN A 59 4.93 -3.18 0.78
CA ASN A 59 4.89 -1.93 0.01
C ASN A 59 3.46 -1.59 -0.42
N LYS A 60 3.05 -0.34 -0.18
CA LYS A 60 1.70 0.15 -0.47
C LYS A 60 0.60 -0.58 0.31
N ALA A 61 0.92 -1.02 1.51
CA ALA A 61 -0.01 -1.57 2.47
C ALA A 61 0.23 -0.95 3.85
N ALA A 62 -0.72 -1.11 4.75
CA ALA A 62 -0.59 -0.57 6.11
C ALA A 62 0.46 -1.33 6.94
N GLY A 63 0.73 -2.59 6.60
CA GLY A 63 1.46 -3.51 7.46
C GLY A 63 0.60 -4.02 8.62
N THR A 64 1.03 -5.10 9.25
CA THR A 64 0.31 -5.70 10.38
C THR A 64 1.29 -6.11 11.49
N PHE A 65 0.79 -6.07 12.71
CA PHE A 65 1.43 -6.70 13.87
C PHE A 65 0.46 -7.71 14.46
N SER A 66 0.97 -8.87 14.87
CA SER A 66 0.20 -9.88 15.58
C SER A 66 0.99 -10.46 16.75
N CYS A 67 0.30 -10.84 17.81
CA CYS A 67 0.89 -11.55 18.94
C CYS A 67 -0.18 -12.32 19.72
N LEU A 68 0.27 -13.26 20.53
CA LEU A 68 -0.52 -13.86 21.57
C LEU A 68 -0.17 -13.19 22.92
N VAL A 69 -1.18 -12.76 23.67
CA VAL A 69 -1.03 -12.21 25.02
C VAL A 69 -1.53 -13.24 26.01
N PRO A 70 -0.62 -14.00 26.66
CA PRO A 70 -1.01 -15.02 27.62
C PRO A 70 -1.79 -14.40 28.79
N TYR A 71 -2.82 -15.08 29.27
CA TYR A 71 -3.56 -14.65 30.47
C TYR A 71 -2.70 -14.73 31.74
N GLN A 72 -1.79 -15.69 31.76
CA GLN A 72 -0.85 -15.91 32.87
C GLN A 72 0.58 -16.01 32.33
N VAL A 73 1.52 -15.57 33.16
CA VAL A 73 2.96 -15.62 32.85
C VAL A 73 3.69 -16.29 34.01
N GLU A 74 4.76 -17.00 33.69
CA GLU A 74 5.64 -17.64 34.66
C GLU A 74 6.67 -16.62 35.16
N THR A 75 6.85 -16.62 36.46
CA THR A 75 7.93 -15.88 37.14
C THR A 75 8.69 -16.83 38.04
N ARG A 76 9.85 -16.45 38.54
CA ARG A 76 10.60 -17.24 39.49
C ARG A 76 9.85 -17.54 40.81
N PHE A 77 8.79 -16.80 41.08
CA PHE A 77 7.94 -16.97 42.28
C PHE A 77 6.64 -17.74 41.99
N GLY A 78 6.44 -18.17 40.74
CA GLY A 78 5.27 -18.90 40.28
C GLY A 78 4.49 -18.16 39.21
N THR A 79 3.36 -18.73 38.83
CA THR A 79 2.46 -18.22 37.79
C THR A 79 1.67 -17.03 38.34
N ILE A 80 1.70 -15.92 37.63
CA ILE A 80 0.89 -14.73 37.95
C ILE A 80 0.00 -14.36 36.76
N LYS A 81 -1.05 -13.56 37.01
CA LYS A 81 -1.81 -12.95 35.91
C LYS A 81 -0.90 -11.97 35.16
N ASN A 82 -0.92 -12.03 33.83
CA ASN A 82 -0.17 -11.08 33.01
C ASN A 82 -0.67 -9.64 33.27
N PRO A 83 0.17 -8.75 33.82
CA PRO A 83 -0.25 -7.40 34.19
C PRO A 83 -0.59 -6.54 32.97
N TYR A 84 -0.06 -6.88 31.78
CA TYR A 84 -0.28 -6.15 30.54
C TYR A 84 -1.49 -6.66 29.74
N TYR A 85 -2.15 -7.72 30.21
CA TYR A 85 -3.33 -8.31 29.55
C TYR A 85 -4.44 -7.30 29.30
N SER A 86 -4.66 -6.36 30.20
CA SER A 86 -5.69 -5.32 30.08
C SER A 86 -5.29 -4.11 29.25
N ASN A 87 -4.02 -4.02 28.82
CA ASN A 87 -3.54 -2.89 28.01
C ASN A 87 -3.99 -2.98 26.56
N PHE A 88 -4.37 -4.19 26.10
CA PHE A 88 -4.84 -4.39 24.74
C PHE A 88 -6.34 -4.18 24.65
N LEU A 89 -6.74 -3.05 24.08
CA LEU A 89 -8.13 -2.65 23.91
C LEU A 89 -8.43 -2.38 22.45
N LEU A 90 -9.45 -3.06 21.90
CA LEU A 90 -9.85 -2.93 20.50
C LEU A 90 -10.12 -1.46 20.14
N GLY A 91 -9.48 -0.97 19.11
CA GLY A 91 -9.65 0.38 18.58
C GLY A 91 -9.09 1.50 19.45
N GLN A 92 -8.49 1.21 20.62
CA GLN A 92 -7.95 2.21 21.55
C GLN A 92 -6.44 2.09 21.73
N THR A 93 -5.92 0.86 21.77
CA THR A 93 -4.49 0.62 21.97
C THR A 93 -3.74 0.79 20.65
N TRP A 94 -2.63 1.52 20.75
CA TRP A 94 -1.62 1.63 19.70
C TRP A 94 -0.44 0.75 20.06
N VAL A 95 0.16 0.16 19.04
CA VAL A 95 1.34 -0.69 19.15
C VAL A 95 2.47 -0.05 18.36
N MET A 96 3.64 0.05 18.97
CA MET A 96 4.87 0.49 18.32
C MET A 96 5.91 -0.62 18.47
N VAL A 97 6.53 -0.98 17.34
CA VAL A 97 7.64 -1.92 17.32
C VAL A 97 8.91 -1.18 16.92
N GLU A 98 9.93 -1.31 17.73
CA GLU A 98 11.26 -0.78 17.47
C GLU A 98 12.26 -1.90 17.19
N GLU A 99 13.14 -1.66 16.23
CA GLU A 99 14.34 -2.45 15.95
C GLU A 99 15.56 -1.55 16.21
N ASP A 100 16.38 -1.89 17.22
CA ASP A 100 17.55 -1.09 17.62
C ASP A 100 17.22 0.41 17.75
N GLU A 101 16.11 0.74 18.46
CA GLU A 101 15.59 2.09 18.70
C GLU A 101 14.96 2.79 17.46
N GLU A 102 14.95 2.17 16.29
CA GLU A 102 14.24 2.68 15.14
C GLU A 102 12.82 2.08 15.06
N CYS A 103 11.80 2.92 14.98
CA CYS A 103 10.42 2.46 14.80
C CYS A 103 10.25 1.81 13.41
N ILE A 104 9.93 0.52 13.39
CA ILE A 104 9.65 -0.25 12.17
C ILE A 104 8.16 -0.45 11.92
N PHE A 105 7.34 -0.38 12.97
CA PHE A 105 5.89 -0.51 12.88
C PHE A 105 5.21 0.41 13.91
N PHE A 106 4.12 1.05 13.49
CA PHE A 106 3.22 1.77 14.36
C PHE A 106 1.79 1.58 13.86
N GLY A 107 0.93 1.03 14.70
CA GLY A 107 -0.44 0.68 14.30
C GLY A 107 -1.40 0.60 15.47
N ARG A 108 -2.70 0.48 15.15
CA ARG A 108 -3.78 0.40 16.12
C ARG A 108 -4.33 -1.02 16.19
N VAL A 109 -4.64 -1.49 17.40
CA VAL A 109 -5.29 -2.78 17.61
C VAL A 109 -6.66 -2.79 16.95
N THR A 110 -6.82 -3.68 15.98
CA THR A 110 -8.01 -3.83 15.12
C THR A 110 -8.72 -5.17 15.29
N GLY A 111 -8.02 -6.15 15.88
CA GLY A 111 -8.56 -7.45 16.19
C GLY A 111 -8.12 -7.93 17.56
N ILE A 112 -9.07 -8.51 18.31
CA ILE A 112 -8.82 -9.22 19.56
C ILE A 112 -9.71 -10.46 19.55
N GLU A 113 -9.09 -11.64 19.57
CA GLU A 113 -9.78 -12.91 19.72
C GLU A 113 -9.37 -13.55 21.04
N LYS A 114 -10.36 -13.95 21.85
CA LYS A 114 -10.11 -14.59 23.12
C LYS A 114 -10.17 -16.09 22.93
N GLN A 115 -9.07 -16.76 23.18
CA GLN A 115 -8.93 -18.20 23.05
C GLN A 115 -9.51 -18.94 24.28
N PHE A 116 -9.62 -20.25 24.17
CA PHE A 116 -10.20 -21.09 25.23
C PHE A 116 -9.43 -21.00 26.57
N GLU A 117 -8.10 -20.88 26.49
CA GLU A 117 -7.22 -20.75 27.67
C GLU A 117 -7.16 -19.32 28.22
N LEU A 118 -8.07 -18.44 27.76
CA LEU A 118 -8.18 -17.03 28.08
C LEU A 118 -7.09 -16.13 27.48
N ASP A 119 -6.15 -16.68 26.74
CA ASP A 119 -5.16 -15.90 25.99
C ASP A 119 -5.82 -15.03 24.94
N LEU A 120 -5.23 -13.88 24.65
CA LEU A 120 -5.73 -12.98 23.60
C LEU A 120 -4.83 -13.10 22.37
N GLU A 121 -5.43 -13.46 21.24
CA GLU A 121 -4.80 -13.22 19.95
C GLU A 121 -5.09 -11.77 19.54
N VAL A 122 -4.02 -10.97 19.39
CA VAL A 122 -4.10 -9.54 19.13
C VAL A 122 -3.55 -9.26 17.73
N THR A 123 -4.31 -8.49 16.96
CA THR A 123 -3.87 -7.98 15.64
C THR A 123 -3.95 -6.46 15.65
N ALA A 124 -2.92 -5.80 15.13
CA ALA A 124 -2.92 -4.36 14.90
C ALA A 124 -2.61 -4.07 13.43
N ASP A 125 -3.34 -3.13 12.84
CA ASP A 125 -3.07 -2.63 11.50
C ASP A 125 -2.29 -1.31 11.58
N GLY A 126 -1.33 -1.15 10.67
CA GLY A 126 -0.46 0.02 10.62
C GLY A 126 -1.25 1.31 10.36
N VAL A 127 -0.63 2.43 10.71
CA VAL A 127 -1.27 3.76 10.70
C VAL A 127 -1.88 4.15 9.35
N LEU A 128 -1.39 3.61 8.22
CA LEU A 128 -1.99 3.84 6.90
C LEU A 128 -3.41 3.26 6.77
N ASP A 129 -3.78 2.25 7.57
CA ASP A 129 -5.14 1.72 7.56
C ASP A 129 -6.18 2.75 8.00
N GLU A 130 -5.80 3.72 8.82
CA GLU A 130 -6.68 4.82 9.19
C GLU A 130 -7.18 5.61 7.98
N LEU A 131 -6.37 5.72 6.90
CA LEU A 131 -6.78 6.35 5.64
C LEU A 131 -7.89 5.57 4.94
N SER A 132 -8.01 4.27 5.18
CA SER A 132 -9.09 3.45 4.63
C SER A 132 -10.44 3.71 5.30
N ARG A 133 -10.40 4.18 6.55
CA ARG A 133 -11.58 4.45 7.38
C ARG A 133 -12.11 5.87 7.24
N MET A 134 -11.28 6.79 6.77
CA MET A 134 -11.63 8.20 6.60
C MET A 134 -12.16 8.45 5.19
N GLN A 135 -13.36 9.02 5.07
CA GLN A 135 -13.98 9.33 3.79
C GLN A 135 -13.59 10.72 3.30
N THR A 136 -13.42 10.87 2.00
CA THR A 136 -13.11 12.13 1.34
C THR A 136 -13.74 12.19 -0.04
N LYS A 137 -13.60 13.33 -0.70
CA LYS A 137 -13.96 13.50 -2.10
C LYS A 137 -12.80 14.10 -2.88
N LEU A 138 -12.69 13.68 -4.12
CA LEU A 138 -11.82 14.29 -5.11
C LEU A 138 -12.71 14.87 -6.20
N ASP A 139 -12.71 16.18 -6.36
CA ASP A 139 -13.54 16.85 -7.36
C ASP A 139 -13.06 16.51 -8.78
N ALA A 140 -13.95 16.66 -9.77
CA ALA A 140 -13.56 16.51 -11.16
C ALA A 140 -12.53 17.58 -11.54
N GLY A 141 -11.46 17.17 -12.20
CA GLY A 141 -10.40 18.10 -12.58
C GLY A 141 -9.12 17.43 -13.05
N SER A 142 -8.10 18.23 -13.27
CA SER A 142 -6.76 17.77 -13.62
C SER A 142 -5.83 17.90 -12.42
N TYR A 143 -5.18 16.82 -12.06
CA TYR A 143 -4.28 16.72 -10.90
C TYR A 143 -2.90 16.28 -11.31
N GLN A 144 -1.91 16.68 -10.52
CA GLN A 144 -0.56 16.10 -10.58
C GLN A 144 -0.48 14.90 -9.64
N THR A 145 0.33 13.90 -9.98
CA THR A 145 0.45 12.70 -9.13
C THR A 145 1.24 12.99 -7.85
N THR A 146 2.39 13.63 -7.96
CA THR A 146 3.40 13.72 -6.87
C THR A 146 4.01 15.11 -6.67
N SER A 147 3.48 16.18 -7.29
CA SER A 147 3.98 17.55 -7.05
C SER A 147 3.90 17.96 -5.59
N SER A 148 4.63 19.02 -5.20
CA SER A 148 4.71 19.45 -3.80
C SER A 148 3.44 20.12 -3.27
N SER A 149 2.48 20.45 -4.12
CA SER A 149 1.26 21.14 -3.72
C SER A 149 0.08 20.68 -4.58
N GLY A 150 -1.03 20.32 -3.94
CA GLY A 150 -2.28 19.94 -4.59
C GLY A 150 -2.21 18.66 -5.44
N SER A 151 -1.19 17.84 -5.26
CA SER A 151 -1.09 16.54 -5.92
C SER A 151 -1.96 15.49 -5.22
N ILE A 152 -2.26 14.40 -5.93
CA ILE A 152 -2.99 13.27 -5.34
C ILE A 152 -2.27 12.75 -4.09
N LEU A 153 -0.94 12.59 -4.16
CA LEU A 153 -0.15 12.16 -3.01
C LEU A 153 -0.34 13.09 -1.81
N GLU A 154 -0.18 14.39 -2.01
CA GLU A 154 -0.31 15.40 -0.94
C GLU A 154 -1.72 15.45 -0.36
N LEU A 155 -2.74 15.46 -1.22
CA LEU A 155 -4.14 15.55 -0.80
C LEU A 155 -4.57 14.31 -0.01
N MET A 156 -4.09 13.12 -0.37
CA MET A 156 -4.53 11.86 0.25
C MET A 156 -3.69 11.47 1.46
N MET A 157 -2.40 11.81 1.48
CA MET A 157 -1.53 11.52 2.64
C MET A 157 -1.65 12.55 3.77
N ARG A 158 -2.29 13.70 3.51
CA ARG A 158 -2.54 14.73 4.52
C ARG A 158 -4.04 14.99 4.63
N PRO A 159 -4.79 14.09 5.32
CA PRO A 159 -6.22 14.26 5.53
C PRO A 159 -6.52 15.63 6.13
N ASN A 160 -7.59 16.25 5.65
CA ASN A 160 -7.91 17.63 6.00
C ASN A 160 -8.00 17.79 7.53
N GLN A 161 -7.15 18.66 8.08
CA GLN A 161 -7.05 18.89 9.52
C GLN A 161 -8.33 19.56 10.09
N SER A 162 -9.21 20.07 9.24
CA SER A 162 -10.51 20.62 9.67
C SER A 162 -11.49 19.56 10.18
N ASP A 163 -11.34 18.31 9.77
CA ASP A 163 -12.21 17.21 10.17
C ASP A 163 -11.75 16.56 11.48
N LYS A 164 -11.12 17.32 12.37
CA LYS A 164 -10.78 17.06 13.77
C LYS A 164 -10.66 15.56 14.12
N GLY A 165 -10.03 14.79 13.25
CA GLY A 165 -9.70 13.40 13.52
C GLY A 165 -8.52 13.36 14.49
N TYR A 166 -8.72 12.81 15.66
CA TYR A 166 -7.68 12.61 16.66
C TYR A 166 -6.89 11.33 16.37
N SER A 167 -6.46 11.14 15.12
CA SER A 167 -5.67 9.99 14.72
C SER A 167 -4.24 10.40 14.35
N PRO A 168 -3.21 9.62 14.72
CA PRO A 168 -1.82 9.83 14.29
C PRO A 168 -1.63 9.99 12.77
N VAL A 169 -2.56 9.47 11.94
CA VAL A 169 -2.55 9.69 10.49
C VAL A 169 -2.67 11.18 10.09
N ASN A 170 -3.24 12.02 10.95
CA ASN A 170 -3.28 13.47 10.73
C ASN A 170 -1.91 14.15 10.93
N CYS A 171 -0.95 13.43 11.52
CA CYS A 171 0.40 13.91 11.81
C CYS A 171 1.39 13.51 10.71
N MET A 172 0.98 13.52 9.43
CA MET A 172 1.84 13.19 8.31
C MET A 172 2.43 14.44 7.66
N GLU A 173 3.72 14.39 7.39
CA GLU A 173 4.47 15.41 6.67
C GLU A 173 5.13 14.80 5.44
N ARG A 174 5.32 15.64 4.41
CA ARG A 174 6.01 15.24 3.20
C ARG A 174 7.50 15.04 3.46
N GLY A 175 7.99 13.84 3.20
CA GLY A 175 9.42 13.53 3.19
C GLY A 175 10.02 13.58 1.78
N HIS A 176 10.77 12.57 1.41
CA HIS A 176 11.41 12.47 0.10
C HIS A 176 10.43 11.90 -0.94
N VAL A 177 10.16 12.69 -1.98
CA VAL A 177 9.31 12.28 -3.10
C VAL A 177 10.12 12.46 -4.38
N THR A 178 10.58 11.34 -4.94
CA THR A 178 11.45 11.33 -6.12
C THR A 178 10.76 10.82 -7.39
N VAL A 179 9.57 10.19 -7.24
CA VAL A 179 8.76 9.77 -8.38
C VAL A 179 8.30 10.98 -9.18
N ASP A 180 8.55 10.97 -10.50
CA ASP A 180 8.19 12.06 -11.39
C ASP A 180 6.69 12.34 -11.38
N SER A 181 6.35 13.62 -11.25
CA SER A 181 4.96 14.04 -11.28
C SER A 181 4.41 13.97 -12.70
N LYS A 182 3.25 13.34 -12.85
CA LYS A 182 2.52 13.22 -14.12
C LYS A 182 1.12 13.76 -13.95
N SER A 183 0.56 14.33 -15.01
CA SER A 183 -0.82 14.82 -14.99
C SER A 183 -1.79 13.65 -15.19
N ILE A 184 -2.85 13.64 -14.37
CA ILE A 184 -4.00 12.75 -14.50
C ILE A 184 -5.28 13.60 -14.53
N SER A 185 -6.31 13.12 -15.24
CA SER A 185 -7.61 13.76 -15.30
C SER A 185 -8.65 12.88 -14.61
N THR A 186 -9.50 13.52 -13.81
CA THR A 186 -10.68 12.90 -13.21
C THR A 186 -11.98 13.48 -13.80
N GLU A 187 -11.88 14.32 -14.84
CA GLU A 187 -13.01 15.03 -15.43
C GLU A 187 -14.07 14.08 -15.98
N GLU A 188 -13.65 13.02 -16.66
CA GLU A 188 -14.54 12.02 -17.25
C GLU A 188 -15.27 11.18 -16.18
N SER A 189 -14.63 10.98 -15.04
CA SER A 189 -15.17 10.18 -13.93
C SER A 189 -16.06 10.99 -12.97
N GLY A 190 -16.11 12.30 -13.14
CA GLY A 190 -16.80 13.23 -12.22
C GLY A 190 -16.15 13.27 -10.83
N THR A 191 -16.87 13.84 -9.85
CA THR A 191 -16.41 13.88 -8.46
C THR A 191 -16.35 12.48 -7.88
N GLN A 192 -15.16 12.08 -7.39
CA GLN A 192 -14.94 10.77 -6.78
C GLN A 192 -15.18 10.86 -5.27
N VAL A 193 -15.94 9.93 -4.72
CA VAL A 193 -16.19 9.80 -3.29
C VAL A 193 -15.68 8.44 -2.82
N GLY A 194 -14.85 8.44 -1.79
CA GLY A 194 -14.26 7.20 -1.26
C GLY A 194 -13.38 7.47 -0.05
N SER A 195 -12.70 6.45 0.43
CA SER A 195 -11.69 6.66 1.46
C SER A 195 -10.45 7.32 0.88
N TYR A 196 -9.67 8.01 1.73
CA TYR A 196 -8.38 8.57 1.33
C TYR A 196 -7.48 7.50 0.69
N TRP A 197 -7.45 6.32 1.29
CA TRP A 197 -6.68 5.19 0.77
C TRP A 197 -7.17 4.70 -0.59
N SER A 198 -8.48 4.55 -0.78
CA SER A 198 -9.03 4.09 -2.05
C SER A 198 -8.75 5.06 -3.21
N ILE A 199 -8.85 6.37 -2.95
CA ILE A 199 -8.53 7.40 -3.95
C ILE A 199 -7.02 7.40 -4.23
N LEU A 200 -6.17 7.34 -3.18
CA LEU A 200 -4.72 7.25 -3.34
C LEU A 200 -4.32 6.03 -4.19
N THR A 201 -4.90 4.87 -3.89
CA THR A 201 -4.64 3.63 -4.61
C THR A 201 -5.04 3.75 -6.08
N THR A 202 -6.27 4.19 -6.35
CA THR A 202 -6.80 4.28 -7.71
C THR A 202 -6.03 5.27 -8.59
N TYR A 203 -5.70 6.45 -8.04
CA TYR A 203 -5.14 7.54 -8.84
C TYR A 203 -3.62 7.69 -8.72
N LEU A 204 -2.96 6.96 -7.82
CA LEU A 204 -1.51 6.98 -7.69
C LEU A 204 -0.91 5.57 -7.58
N LEU A 205 -1.17 4.84 -6.49
CA LEU A 205 -0.38 3.65 -6.14
C LEU A 205 -0.51 2.52 -7.17
N GLU A 206 -1.68 2.37 -7.77
CA GLU A 206 -1.96 1.39 -8.84
C GLU A 206 -2.14 2.05 -10.20
N HIS A 207 -2.23 3.38 -10.24
CA HIS A 207 -2.39 4.10 -11.49
C HIS A 207 -1.12 4.01 -12.34
N LYS A 208 -1.30 3.73 -13.64
CA LYS A 208 -0.20 3.57 -14.62
C LYS A 208 0.87 4.66 -14.59
N LYS A 209 0.48 5.88 -14.21
CA LYS A 209 1.37 7.06 -14.20
C LYS A 209 2.10 7.26 -12.86
N GLY A 210 1.78 6.50 -11.83
CA GLY A 210 2.36 6.68 -10.49
C GLY A 210 2.80 5.40 -9.79
N ARG A 211 2.39 4.23 -10.30
CA ARG A 211 2.53 2.92 -9.63
C ARG A 211 3.96 2.46 -9.35
N ASP A 212 4.96 3.01 -10.03
CA ASP A 212 6.35 2.54 -9.96
C ASP A 212 7.10 3.06 -8.72
N GLY A 213 6.40 3.80 -7.82
CA GLY A 213 6.99 4.30 -6.58
C GLY A 213 6.88 3.31 -5.42
N TYR A 214 7.78 3.49 -4.45
CA TYR A 214 7.81 2.78 -3.18
C TYR A 214 7.37 3.72 -2.06
N LEU A 215 6.25 3.38 -1.37
CA LEU A 215 5.70 4.19 -0.29
C LEU A 215 6.31 3.76 1.03
N ARG A 216 6.97 4.68 1.72
CA ARG A 216 7.60 4.47 3.03
C ARG A 216 7.07 5.48 4.04
N LEU A 217 6.77 5.02 5.24
CA LEU A 217 6.56 5.87 6.40
C LEU A 217 7.77 5.81 7.32
N ARG A 218 8.15 6.95 7.87
CA ARG A 218 9.19 7.06 8.90
C ARG A 218 8.64 7.86 10.06
N LEU A 219 8.69 7.28 11.27
CA LEU A 219 8.38 8.01 12.49
C LEU A 219 9.52 8.99 12.79
N ALA A 220 9.16 10.18 13.19
CA ALA A 220 10.04 11.23 13.65
C ALA A 220 9.45 11.93 14.87
N ASN A 221 10.24 12.67 15.59
CA ASN A 221 9.80 13.51 16.68
C ASN A 221 10.40 14.91 16.58
N ASP A 222 9.72 15.89 17.14
CA ASP A 222 10.26 17.23 17.28
C ASP A 222 11.46 17.21 18.24
N PRO A 223 12.59 17.86 17.91
CA PRO A 223 13.80 17.79 18.71
C PRO A 223 13.58 18.13 20.19
N GLY A 224 13.98 17.21 21.08
CA GLY A 224 13.88 17.40 22.53
C GLY A 224 12.47 17.25 23.12
N THR A 225 11.54 16.70 22.36
CA THR A 225 10.16 16.44 22.80
C THR A 225 9.76 14.99 22.53
N GLU A 226 8.65 14.57 23.13
CA GLU A 226 7.97 13.30 22.80
C GLU A 226 6.78 13.53 21.85
N ASP A 227 6.83 14.59 21.06
CA ASP A 227 5.83 14.92 20.04
C ASP A 227 6.22 14.27 18.72
N TYR A 228 5.47 13.26 18.29
CA TYR A 228 5.77 12.44 17.15
C TYR A 228 4.95 12.86 15.93
N PHE A 229 5.50 12.53 14.75
CA PHE A 229 4.84 12.65 13.45
C PHE A 229 5.45 11.68 12.45
N PHE A 230 4.83 11.53 11.27
CA PHE A 230 5.34 10.66 10.22
C PHE A 230 5.79 11.47 9.02
N TYR A 231 6.97 11.14 8.50
CA TYR A 231 7.31 11.47 7.12
C TYR A 231 6.78 10.38 6.19
N TYR A 232 6.12 10.78 5.10
CA TYR A 232 5.86 9.88 3.97
C TYR A 232 6.84 10.15 2.84
N ASP A 233 7.55 9.11 2.43
CA ASP A 233 8.45 9.12 1.27
C ASP A 233 7.77 8.35 0.12
N TYR A 234 7.96 8.82 -1.11
CA TYR A 234 7.53 8.10 -2.30
C TYR A 234 8.67 8.07 -3.31
N LEU A 235 9.39 6.95 -3.34
CA LEU A 235 10.72 6.84 -3.96
C LEU A 235 10.66 6.07 -5.26
N LYS A 236 11.49 6.47 -6.24
CA LYS A 236 11.86 5.62 -7.37
C LYS A 236 12.75 4.48 -6.88
N GLU A 237 12.83 3.40 -7.66
CA GLU A 237 13.65 2.24 -7.33
C GLU A 237 15.14 2.60 -7.13
N GLU A 238 15.68 3.48 -7.98
CA GLU A 238 17.06 3.95 -7.88
C GLU A 238 17.37 4.76 -6.62
N ASP A 239 16.35 5.36 -6.01
CA ASP A 239 16.45 6.22 -4.81
C ASP A 239 16.15 5.45 -3.52
N VAL A 240 15.74 4.18 -3.61
CA VAL A 240 15.57 3.33 -2.44
C VAL A 240 16.95 3.08 -1.81
N PRO A 241 17.10 3.30 -0.49
CA PRO A 241 18.38 3.09 0.18
C PRO A 241 18.93 1.69 -0.04
N ARG A 242 20.23 1.59 -0.27
CA ARG A 242 20.93 0.30 -0.41
C ARG A 242 21.50 -0.13 0.93
N THR A 243 21.48 -1.42 1.17
CA THR A 243 22.23 -2.04 2.26
C THR A 243 23.53 -2.62 1.75
N GLU A 244 24.61 -2.52 2.52
CA GLU A 244 25.89 -3.16 2.18
C GLU A 244 25.84 -4.68 2.43
N GLN A 245 24.88 -5.13 3.24
CA GLN A 245 24.70 -6.55 3.51
C GLN A 245 24.12 -7.26 2.27
N THR A 246 24.79 -8.32 1.83
CA THR A 246 24.34 -9.20 0.73
C THR A 246 23.60 -10.42 1.32
N ILE A 247 22.52 -10.85 0.69
CA ILE A 247 21.94 -12.17 0.95
C ILE A 247 22.59 -13.15 0.00
N GLU A 248 23.33 -14.13 0.56
CA GLU A 248 24.18 -15.02 -0.19
C GLU A 248 23.91 -16.48 0.13
N TYR A 249 23.78 -17.30 -0.92
CA TYR A 249 23.63 -18.73 -0.80
C TYR A 249 24.86 -19.37 -0.12
N GLY A 250 24.61 -20.19 0.90
CA GLY A 250 25.66 -20.82 1.70
C GLY A 250 26.30 -19.93 2.77
N VAL A 251 25.83 -18.66 2.92
CA VAL A 251 26.30 -17.74 3.95
C VAL A 251 25.15 -17.43 4.92
N ASN A 252 24.15 -16.64 4.50
CA ASN A 252 23.03 -16.22 5.34
C ASN A 252 21.66 -16.47 4.72
N MET A 253 21.60 -17.04 3.51
CA MET A 253 20.36 -17.50 2.88
C MET A 253 20.02 -18.88 3.41
N LEU A 254 18.88 -19.03 4.06
CA LEU A 254 18.40 -20.29 4.63
C LEU A 254 17.49 -21.07 3.68
N ASP A 255 16.65 -20.32 2.95
CA ASP A 255 15.67 -20.89 2.02
C ASP A 255 15.35 -19.85 0.94
N MET A 256 14.98 -20.31 -0.25
CA MET A 256 14.63 -19.45 -1.36
C MET A 256 13.52 -20.07 -2.20
N SER A 257 12.48 -19.32 -2.47
CA SER A 257 11.49 -19.67 -3.47
C SER A 257 11.43 -18.60 -4.54
N PHE A 258 11.49 -19.03 -5.79
CA PHE A 258 11.36 -18.18 -6.94
C PHE A 258 10.01 -18.46 -7.61
N GLU A 259 9.17 -17.45 -7.69
CA GLU A 259 7.88 -17.58 -8.30
C GLU A 259 7.78 -16.67 -9.52
N GLU A 260 7.70 -17.25 -10.69
CA GLU A 260 7.29 -16.56 -11.91
C GLU A 260 5.79 -16.77 -12.10
N LYS A 261 5.01 -15.81 -11.73
CA LYS A 261 3.57 -15.83 -12.05
C LYS A 261 3.33 -15.06 -13.33
N ARG A 262 2.71 -15.75 -14.28
CA ARG A 262 1.99 -15.06 -15.34
C ARG A 262 0.96 -14.17 -14.65
N THR A 263 1.08 -12.86 -14.80
CA THR A 263 0.07 -11.95 -14.26
C THR A 263 -1.27 -12.33 -14.86
N SER A 264 -2.27 -12.54 -14.03
CA SER A 264 -3.65 -12.80 -14.47
C SER A 264 -4.21 -11.65 -15.32
N GLU A 265 -3.46 -10.58 -15.46
CA GLU A 265 -3.75 -9.34 -16.16
C GLU A 265 -2.93 -9.19 -17.45
N LEU A 266 -2.24 -10.25 -17.92
CA LEU A 266 -1.61 -10.19 -19.23
C LEU A 266 -2.64 -9.83 -20.29
N VAL A 267 -2.50 -8.65 -20.88
CA VAL A 267 -3.26 -8.22 -22.05
C VAL A 267 -2.27 -7.93 -23.16
N ASN A 268 -2.44 -8.59 -24.29
CA ASN A 268 -1.57 -8.41 -25.46
C ASN A 268 -2.35 -8.00 -26.72
N SER A 269 -3.64 -7.76 -26.57
CA SER A 269 -4.50 -7.18 -27.59
C SER A 269 -5.56 -6.31 -26.93
N VAL A 270 -5.63 -5.05 -27.29
CA VAL A 270 -6.63 -4.10 -26.79
C VAL A 270 -7.45 -3.59 -27.95
N THR A 271 -8.77 -3.63 -27.82
CA THR A 271 -9.70 -3.04 -28.78
C THR A 271 -10.41 -1.86 -28.11
N ALA A 272 -10.20 -0.66 -28.64
CA ALA A 272 -10.93 0.53 -28.22
C ALA A 272 -12.17 0.73 -29.08
N HIS A 273 -13.31 0.95 -28.43
CA HIS A 273 -14.60 1.24 -29.03
C HIS A 273 -14.98 2.69 -28.79
N GLY A 274 -15.63 3.31 -29.77
CA GLY A 274 -16.12 4.68 -29.67
C GLY A 274 -17.20 4.94 -30.71
N THR A 275 -17.62 6.19 -30.81
CA THR A 275 -18.61 6.63 -31.81
C THR A 275 -18.00 7.70 -32.70
N GLN A 276 -18.24 7.60 -34.00
CA GLN A 276 -17.84 8.57 -35.00
C GLN A 276 -19.02 9.38 -35.48
N LYS A 277 -18.86 10.69 -35.56
CA LYS A 277 -19.86 11.60 -36.08
C LYS A 277 -19.83 11.56 -37.63
N VAL A 278 -20.90 11.07 -38.23
CA VAL A 278 -21.04 10.97 -39.71
C VAL A 278 -22.19 11.88 -40.17
N LYS A 279 -21.91 12.73 -41.13
CA LYS A 279 -22.94 13.50 -41.79
C LYS A 279 -23.47 12.71 -42.99
N LYS A 280 -24.74 12.28 -42.95
CA LYS A 280 -25.43 11.63 -44.05
C LYS A 280 -26.46 12.58 -44.64
N GLY A 281 -26.44 12.75 -45.96
CA GLY A 281 -27.39 13.58 -46.70
C GLY A 281 -26.69 14.60 -47.60
N TRP A 282 -27.46 15.18 -48.53
CA TRP A 282 -26.97 16.11 -49.54
C TRP A 282 -27.46 17.53 -49.22
N TRP A 283 -26.52 18.44 -49.10
CA TRP A 283 -26.64 19.88 -48.92
C TRP A 283 -27.60 20.34 -47.80
N ILE A 284 -28.86 20.63 -48.06
CA ILE A 284 -29.80 21.21 -47.10
C ILE A 284 -30.45 20.15 -46.17
N PHE A 285 -30.29 18.87 -46.48
CA PHE A 285 -30.90 17.73 -45.77
C PHE A 285 -29.85 16.84 -45.09
N SER A 286 -28.70 17.42 -44.64
CA SER A 286 -27.71 16.62 -43.94
C SER A 286 -28.13 16.34 -42.51
N LYS A 287 -28.30 15.05 -42.15
CA LYS A 287 -28.49 14.58 -40.76
C LYS A 287 -27.19 14.10 -40.20
N THR A 288 -26.85 14.58 -39.00
CA THR A 288 -25.70 14.04 -38.24
C THR A 288 -26.13 12.75 -37.54
N THR A 289 -25.41 11.67 -37.79
CA THR A 289 -25.59 10.37 -37.11
C THR A 289 -24.29 9.97 -36.42
N TYR A 290 -24.40 9.20 -35.37
CA TYR A 290 -23.24 8.62 -34.69
C TYR A 290 -23.16 7.13 -35.05
N GLU A 291 -22.01 6.71 -35.57
CA GLU A 291 -21.76 5.33 -35.97
C GLU A 291 -20.69 4.72 -35.06
N PRO A 292 -20.88 3.47 -34.58
CA PRO A 292 -19.87 2.81 -33.78
C PRO A 292 -18.61 2.54 -34.62
N ILE A 293 -17.46 2.82 -34.06
CA ILE A 293 -16.15 2.50 -34.61
C ILE A 293 -15.28 1.83 -33.58
N SER A 294 -14.32 1.03 -34.04
CA SER A 294 -13.34 0.39 -33.14
C SER A 294 -11.99 0.29 -33.82
N LYS A 295 -10.93 0.35 -32.98
CA LYS A 295 -9.55 0.11 -33.40
C LYS A 295 -8.83 -0.75 -32.39
N SER A 296 -7.93 -1.63 -32.87
CA SER A 296 -7.17 -2.56 -32.02
C SER A 296 -5.67 -2.29 -32.13
N ALA A 297 -5.00 -2.38 -30.98
CA ALA A 297 -3.55 -2.46 -30.86
C ALA A 297 -3.15 -3.85 -30.36
N LYS A 298 -2.06 -4.43 -30.85
CA LYS A 298 -1.62 -5.78 -30.52
C LYS A 298 -0.10 -5.82 -30.31
N ASN A 299 0.34 -6.72 -29.42
CA ASN A 299 1.73 -7.08 -29.26
C ASN A 299 1.93 -8.52 -29.80
N ASP A 300 2.32 -8.64 -31.06
CA ASP A 300 2.46 -9.94 -31.72
C ASP A 300 3.52 -10.84 -31.09
N PHE A 301 4.58 -10.27 -30.49
CA PHE A 301 5.58 -11.05 -29.77
C PHE A 301 4.99 -11.71 -28.54
N SER A 302 4.24 -10.93 -27.74
CA SER A 302 3.56 -11.45 -26.56
C SER A 302 2.48 -12.47 -26.93
N ILE A 303 1.75 -12.24 -28.04
CA ILE A 303 0.71 -13.18 -28.51
C ILE A 303 1.34 -14.53 -28.89
N ARG A 304 2.50 -14.52 -29.58
CA ARG A 304 3.21 -15.76 -29.94
C ARG A 304 3.73 -16.52 -28.72
N ALA A 305 4.22 -15.80 -27.72
CA ALA A 305 4.81 -16.40 -26.51
C ALA A 305 3.72 -16.94 -25.54
N TYR A 306 2.59 -16.24 -25.39
CA TYR A 306 1.65 -16.48 -24.30
C TYR A 306 0.20 -16.72 -24.74
N GLY A 307 -0.05 -16.74 -26.05
CA GLY A 307 -1.39 -16.79 -26.62
C GLY A 307 -2.13 -15.45 -26.58
N LEU A 308 -3.28 -15.38 -27.26
CA LEU A 308 -4.08 -14.17 -27.33
C LEU A 308 -4.81 -13.91 -26.00
N ASN A 309 -4.59 -12.76 -25.42
CA ASN A 309 -5.34 -12.22 -24.29
C ASN A 309 -5.83 -10.84 -24.65
N SER A 310 -7.14 -10.72 -24.86
CA SER A 310 -7.78 -9.51 -25.36
C SER A 310 -8.53 -8.76 -24.28
N ARG A 311 -8.52 -7.43 -24.39
CA ARG A 311 -9.32 -6.52 -23.58
C ARG A 311 -10.06 -5.53 -24.46
N HIS A 312 -11.26 -5.17 -24.07
CA HIS A 312 -12.06 -4.15 -24.70
C HIS A 312 -12.18 -2.94 -23.79
N ILE A 313 -11.95 -1.76 -24.33
CA ILE A 313 -12.15 -0.47 -23.65
C ILE A 313 -13.12 0.38 -24.44
N TYR A 314 -13.90 1.20 -23.74
CA TYR A 314 -14.78 2.17 -24.34
C TYR A 314 -14.21 3.56 -24.12
N VAL A 315 -14.10 4.34 -25.19
CA VAL A 315 -13.62 5.72 -25.14
C VAL A 315 -14.85 6.62 -25.18
N ASP A 316 -15.16 7.23 -24.04
CA ASP A 316 -16.24 8.19 -23.92
C ASP A 316 -15.88 9.49 -24.63
N GLY A 317 -16.79 9.98 -25.46
CA GLY A 317 -16.61 11.24 -26.18
C GLY A 317 -17.62 11.35 -27.33
N GLN A 318 -18.12 12.56 -27.60
CA GLN A 318 -19.15 12.78 -28.63
C GLN A 318 -18.69 12.55 -30.09
N ALA A 319 -17.39 12.40 -30.32
CA ALA A 319 -16.86 11.98 -31.62
C ALA A 319 -15.43 11.44 -31.46
N SER A 320 -15.28 10.13 -31.61
CA SER A 320 -13.96 9.49 -31.68
C SER A 320 -13.47 9.42 -33.13
N THR A 321 -12.16 9.50 -33.30
CA THR A 321 -11.50 9.23 -34.58
C THR A 321 -10.79 7.87 -34.52
N GLU A 322 -10.53 7.25 -35.66
CA GLU A 322 -9.75 6.01 -35.72
C GLU A 322 -8.39 6.15 -35.02
N ASP A 323 -7.71 7.31 -35.20
CA ASP A 323 -6.40 7.61 -34.58
C ASP A 323 -6.51 7.79 -33.05
N SER A 324 -7.57 8.43 -32.58
CA SER A 324 -7.78 8.58 -31.14
C SER A 324 -8.05 7.23 -30.46
N LEU A 325 -8.82 6.36 -31.09
CA LEU A 325 -9.09 5.01 -30.60
C LEU A 325 -7.82 4.14 -30.64
N TYR A 326 -7.03 4.24 -31.70
CA TYR A 326 -5.77 3.50 -31.79
C TYR A 326 -4.78 3.95 -30.70
N LYS A 327 -4.67 5.27 -30.45
CA LYS A 327 -3.83 5.80 -29.36
C LYS A 327 -4.30 5.30 -28.01
N ALA A 328 -5.62 5.33 -27.74
CA ALA A 328 -6.17 4.81 -26.49
C ALA A 328 -5.89 3.30 -26.32
N ALA A 329 -6.03 2.53 -27.40
CA ALA A 329 -5.70 1.10 -27.39
C ALA A 329 -4.21 0.84 -27.17
N LEU A 330 -3.31 1.64 -27.74
CA LEU A 330 -1.87 1.56 -27.50
C LEU A 330 -1.51 1.92 -26.06
N GLU A 331 -2.08 3.01 -25.54
CA GLU A 331 -1.85 3.42 -24.16
C GLU A 331 -2.29 2.34 -23.16
N GLU A 332 -3.44 1.73 -23.41
CA GLU A 332 -3.91 0.65 -22.56
C GLU A 332 -3.06 -0.60 -22.70
N LEU A 333 -2.63 -0.96 -23.92
CA LEU A 333 -1.72 -2.07 -24.14
C LEU A 333 -0.38 -1.88 -23.45
N ASP A 334 0.17 -0.66 -23.44
CA ASP A 334 1.40 -0.32 -22.72
C ASP A 334 1.31 -0.55 -21.22
N ASN A 335 0.10 -0.46 -20.63
CA ASN A 335 -0.11 -0.72 -19.21
C ASN A 335 0.08 -2.20 -18.83
N TYR A 336 -0.04 -3.10 -19.80
CA TYR A 336 -0.01 -4.55 -19.61
C TYR A 336 1.19 -5.23 -20.29
N LYS A 337 2.23 -4.46 -20.64
CA LYS A 337 3.44 -4.97 -21.31
C LYS A 337 4.23 -5.97 -20.47
N GLN A 338 4.16 -5.87 -19.15
CA GLN A 338 4.91 -6.76 -18.26
C GLN A 338 4.18 -8.09 -18.09
N VAL A 339 4.79 -9.11 -18.63
CA VAL A 339 4.20 -10.45 -18.74
C VAL A 339 4.52 -11.34 -17.57
N VAL A 340 5.64 -11.09 -16.92
CA VAL A 340 6.14 -11.87 -15.78
C VAL A 340 6.73 -10.90 -14.77
N GLU A 341 6.19 -10.89 -13.59
CA GLU A 341 6.80 -10.22 -12.45
C GLU A 341 7.41 -11.31 -11.57
N PRO A 342 8.73 -11.51 -11.65
CA PRO A 342 9.39 -12.48 -10.80
C PRO A 342 9.30 -11.99 -9.34
N THR A 343 8.80 -12.86 -8.48
CA THR A 343 8.80 -12.64 -7.05
C THR A 343 9.74 -13.63 -6.41
N LEU A 344 10.73 -13.12 -5.71
CA LEU A 344 11.74 -13.90 -5.02
C LEU A 344 11.48 -13.77 -3.52
N THR A 345 11.12 -14.88 -2.87
CA THR A 345 10.95 -14.93 -1.42
C THR A 345 12.12 -15.70 -0.82
N ILE A 346 12.81 -15.09 0.13
CA ILE A 346 14.01 -15.62 0.76
C ILE A 346 13.84 -15.62 2.27
N LYS A 347 14.14 -16.75 2.91
CA LYS A 347 14.42 -16.80 4.34
C LYS A 347 15.90 -16.59 4.54
N ALA A 348 16.24 -15.55 5.30
CA ALA A 348 17.61 -15.23 5.59
C ALA A 348 17.74 -14.72 7.03
N PHE A 349 18.92 -14.92 7.61
CA PHE A 349 19.24 -14.25 8.86
C PHE A 349 20.02 -12.95 8.58
N ASP A 350 19.76 -11.97 9.40
CA ASP A 350 20.51 -10.73 9.40
C ASP A 350 21.83 -10.96 10.16
N ARG A 351 22.96 -10.71 9.50
CA ARG A 351 24.29 -10.97 10.07
C ARG A 351 24.59 -10.15 11.33
N ARG A 352 23.82 -9.08 11.56
CA ARG A 352 23.85 -8.35 12.83
C ARG A 352 23.39 -9.21 14.00
N ASP A 353 22.52 -10.21 13.79
CA ASP A 353 22.12 -11.17 14.83
C ASP A 353 23.28 -12.06 15.27
N ALA A 354 24.27 -12.26 14.38
CA ALA A 354 25.53 -12.93 14.69
C ALA A 354 26.59 -11.99 15.27
N GLY A 355 26.26 -10.73 15.54
CA GLY A 355 27.17 -9.73 16.10
C GLY A 355 28.10 -9.07 15.07
N GLU A 356 27.84 -9.23 13.79
CA GLU A 356 28.63 -8.55 12.74
C GLU A 356 28.23 -7.09 12.63
N ASN A 357 29.21 -6.23 12.42
CA ASN A 357 28.98 -4.80 12.17
C ASN A 357 28.73 -4.56 10.69
N VAL A 358 27.50 -4.82 10.24
CA VAL A 358 27.02 -4.65 8.87
C VAL A 358 25.69 -3.90 8.88
N ASP A 359 25.28 -3.36 7.74
CA ASP A 359 23.98 -2.72 7.58
C ASP A 359 22.83 -3.72 7.76
N LYS A 360 21.65 -3.20 8.12
CA LYS A 360 20.46 -4.04 8.29
C LYS A 360 19.92 -4.59 6.98
N LEU A 361 19.31 -5.78 7.05
CA LEU A 361 18.35 -6.25 6.07
C LEU A 361 16.95 -5.75 6.47
N GLY A 362 16.14 -5.35 5.53
CA GLY A 362 14.82 -4.85 5.95
C GLY A 362 13.93 -4.38 4.82
N PHE A 363 12.76 -3.95 5.23
CA PHE A 363 11.71 -3.43 4.36
C PHE A 363 12.15 -2.15 3.64
N LEU A 364 11.88 -2.08 2.35
CA LEU A 364 12.24 -0.99 1.45
C LEU A 364 13.73 -0.62 1.50
N LEU A 365 14.56 -1.66 1.56
CA LEU A 365 15.99 -1.57 1.29
C LEU A 365 16.31 -2.33 0.01
N SER A 366 17.18 -1.76 -0.84
CA SER A 366 17.72 -2.44 -1.99
C SER A 366 18.90 -3.31 -1.53
N THR A 367 18.77 -4.63 -1.73
CA THR A 367 19.69 -5.66 -1.24
C THR A 367 20.27 -6.42 -2.44
N ARG A 368 21.57 -6.69 -2.42
CA ARG A 368 22.19 -7.59 -3.40
C ARG A 368 21.86 -9.04 -3.03
N ILE A 369 21.37 -9.80 -3.98
CA ILE A 369 21.09 -11.22 -3.84
C ILE A 369 22.05 -11.99 -4.71
N LEU A 370 22.81 -12.90 -4.09
CA LEU A 370 23.83 -13.72 -4.72
C LEU A 370 23.54 -15.20 -4.52
N SER A 371 23.25 -15.90 -5.60
CA SER A 371 23.04 -17.35 -5.57
C SER A 371 23.64 -17.99 -6.81
N THR A 372 24.87 -18.50 -6.70
CA THR A 372 25.57 -19.17 -7.80
C THR A 372 24.79 -20.37 -8.35
N PRO A 373 24.19 -21.25 -7.53
CA PRO A 373 23.43 -22.40 -8.05
C PRO A 373 22.20 -22.01 -8.89
N HIS A 374 21.69 -20.77 -8.72
CA HIS A 374 20.49 -20.28 -9.39
C HIS A 374 20.78 -19.20 -10.42
N ASP A 375 22.06 -18.92 -10.68
CA ASP A 375 22.54 -17.85 -11.59
C ASP A 375 21.93 -16.46 -11.28
N ILE A 376 21.85 -16.14 -9.97
CA ILE A 376 21.32 -14.87 -9.48
C ILE A 376 22.48 -14.04 -8.92
N ASP A 377 22.69 -12.84 -9.48
CA ASP A 377 23.53 -11.77 -8.93
C ASP A 377 22.92 -10.43 -9.32
N GLN A 378 22.02 -9.92 -8.45
CA GLN A 378 21.30 -8.69 -8.75
C GLN A 378 20.89 -7.93 -7.50
N TRP A 379 20.72 -6.61 -7.68
CA TRP A 379 20.12 -5.74 -6.68
C TRP A 379 18.60 -5.76 -6.82
N MET A 380 17.90 -5.98 -5.71
CA MET A 380 16.44 -5.99 -5.68
C MET A 380 15.94 -5.25 -4.45
N VAL A 381 14.82 -4.54 -4.59
CA VAL A 381 14.15 -3.89 -3.45
C VAL A 381 13.31 -4.90 -2.68
N CYS A 382 13.49 -4.94 -1.37
CA CYS A 382 12.64 -5.72 -0.48
C CYS A 382 11.27 -5.06 -0.37
N THR A 383 10.26 -5.66 -0.96
CA THR A 383 8.90 -5.11 -1.03
C THR A 383 7.95 -5.66 0.02
N LYS A 384 8.33 -6.77 0.65
CA LYS A 384 7.60 -7.36 1.77
C LYS A 384 8.59 -8.01 2.73
N VAL A 385 8.33 -7.85 4.02
CA VAL A 385 9.11 -8.52 5.07
C VAL A 385 8.16 -9.08 6.11
N LYS A 386 8.49 -10.29 6.59
CA LYS A 386 7.84 -10.93 7.71
C LYS A 386 8.88 -11.16 8.79
N LEU A 387 8.68 -10.52 9.94
CA LEU A 387 9.63 -10.45 11.05
C LEU A 387 9.02 -11.09 12.29
N PRO A 388 9.26 -12.38 12.56
CA PRO A 388 8.97 -12.95 13.86
C PRO A 388 10.01 -12.43 14.87
N LEU A 389 9.56 -11.63 15.85
CA LEU A 389 10.48 -10.89 16.74
C LEU A 389 11.18 -11.79 17.77
N ALA A 390 10.58 -12.96 18.07
CA ALA A 390 11.16 -13.96 18.96
C ALA A 390 12.06 -14.98 18.24
N ALA A 391 12.01 -15.06 16.90
CA ALA A 391 12.71 -16.07 16.11
C ALA A 391 13.46 -15.41 14.95
N VAL A 392 14.57 -14.79 15.27
CA VAL A 392 15.40 -14.00 14.32
C VAL A 392 15.91 -14.79 13.11
N ASP A 393 15.99 -16.12 13.21
CA ASP A 393 16.36 -17.04 12.13
C ASP A 393 15.24 -17.32 11.13
N ARG A 394 14.03 -16.82 11.38
CA ARG A 394 12.85 -17.08 10.54
C ARG A 394 12.37 -15.84 9.77
N LYS A 395 13.22 -14.84 9.64
CA LYS A 395 12.91 -13.64 8.84
C LYS A 395 12.72 -14.02 7.38
N GLU A 396 11.63 -13.51 6.79
CA GLU A 396 11.29 -13.74 5.39
C GLU A 396 11.24 -12.43 4.65
N PHE A 397 11.93 -12.34 3.54
CA PHE A 397 12.06 -11.18 2.69
C PHE A 397 11.53 -11.51 1.30
N THR A 398 10.62 -10.69 0.79
CA THR A 398 10.11 -10.81 -0.58
C THR A 398 10.64 -9.65 -1.40
N PHE A 399 11.24 -9.97 -2.52
CA PHE A 399 11.83 -9.06 -3.49
C PHE A 399 11.04 -9.10 -4.80
N GLY A 400 10.94 -7.96 -5.48
CA GLY A 400 10.17 -7.82 -6.70
C GLY A 400 8.83 -7.12 -6.47
N ARG A 401 7.96 -7.11 -7.47
CA ARG A 401 6.65 -6.48 -7.35
C ARG A 401 5.68 -7.39 -6.63
N THR A 402 5.13 -6.94 -5.51
CA THR A 402 4.09 -7.67 -4.77
C THR A 402 2.83 -7.84 -5.61
N SER A 403 2.33 -9.08 -5.68
CA SER A 403 1.11 -9.36 -6.43
C SER A 403 -0.12 -8.77 -5.74
N LYS A 404 -0.96 -8.10 -6.51
CA LYS A 404 -2.21 -7.41 -6.13
C LYS A 404 -3.27 -8.34 -5.51
N LYS A 405 -3.06 -8.94 -4.35
CA LYS A 405 -4.08 -9.83 -3.73
C LYS A 405 -5.17 -9.12 -2.95
N LEU A 406 -4.98 -7.89 -2.50
CA LEU A 406 -5.91 -7.18 -1.61
C LEU A 406 -6.86 -6.19 -2.30
N SER A 407 -6.50 -5.58 -3.42
CA SER A 407 -7.38 -4.64 -4.13
C SER A 407 -8.59 -5.31 -4.80
N ARG A 408 -8.50 -6.59 -5.16
CA ARG A 408 -9.53 -7.29 -5.94
C ARG A 408 -10.91 -7.39 -5.30
N ARG A 409 -11.05 -7.35 -3.97
CA ARG A 409 -12.38 -7.40 -3.33
C ARG A 409 -13.12 -6.07 -3.37
N PHE A 410 -12.39 -4.96 -3.37
CA PHE A 410 -12.99 -3.62 -3.47
C PHE A 410 -13.18 -3.17 -4.91
N ASP A 411 -12.22 -3.46 -5.80
CA ASP A 411 -12.30 -3.14 -7.23
C ASP A 411 -13.47 -3.81 -7.93
N SER A 412 -13.83 -5.03 -7.54
CA SER A 412 -14.96 -5.73 -8.12
C SER A 412 -16.30 -5.02 -7.83
N LEU A 413 -16.47 -4.47 -6.64
CA LEU A 413 -17.68 -3.72 -6.26
C LEU A 413 -17.74 -2.36 -6.94
N THR A 414 -16.63 -1.63 -6.97
CA THR A 414 -16.55 -0.30 -7.62
C THR A 414 -16.71 -0.43 -9.14
N ALA A 415 -16.10 -1.44 -9.74
CA ALA A 415 -16.27 -1.73 -11.19
C ALA A 415 -17.70 -2.19 -11.54
N VAL A 416 -18.37 -2.94 -10.66
CA VAL A 416 -19.77 -3.33 -10.84
C VAL A 416 -20.68 -2.12 -10.69
N VAL A 417 -20.44 -1.24 -9.71
CA VAL A 417 -21.22 0.00 -9.50
C VAL A 417 -21.01 0.96 -10.68
N SER A 418 -19.79 1.11 -11.19
CA SER A 418 -19.51 1.92 -12.39
C SER A 418 -20.26 1.37 -13.60
N ARG A 419 -20.17 0.07 -13.87
CA ARG A 419 -20.88 -0.57 -14.99
C ARG A 419 -22.41 -0.45 -14.88
N LEU A 420 -22.96 -0.54 -13.67
CA LEU A 420 -24.40 -0.33 -13.44
C LEU A 420 -24.79 1.13 -13.69
N LYS A 421 -23.95 2.09 -13.30
CA LYS A 421 -24.15 3.51 -13.55
C LYS A 421 -24.11 3.83 -15.05
N ASP A 422 -23.16 3.23 -15.77
CA ASP A 422 -23.03 3.42 -17.23
C ASP A 422 -24.18 2.78 -17.99
N ALA A 423 -24.65 1.60 -17.57
CA ALA A 423 -25.83 0.95 -18.10
C ALA A 423 -27.11 1.77 -17.83
N LEU A 424 -27.23 2.36 -16.63
CA LEU A 424 -28.36 3.21 -16.26
C LEU A 424 -28.36 4.51 -17.08
N ASN A 425 -27.21 5.15 -17.26
CA ASN A 425 -27.08 6.34 -18.10
C ASN A 425 -27.39 6.05 -19.58
N GLY A 426 -27.00 4.88 -20.08
CA GLY A 426 -27.38 4.42 -21.40
C GLY A 426 -28.89 4.22 -21.57
N LEU A 427 -29.55 3.66 -20.55
CA LEU A 427 -31.03 3.49 -20.55
C LEU A 427 -31.77 4.83 -20.46
N VAL A 428 -31.28 5.77 -19.64
CA VAL A 428 -31.84 7.12 -19.53
C VAL A 428 -31.70 7.89 -20.87
N GLY A 429 -30.57 7.73 -21.57
CA GLY A 429 -30.36 8.26 -22.91
C GLY A 429 -31.39 7.73 -23.92
N HIS A 430 -31.64 6.43 -23.93
CA HIS A 430 -32.63 5.81 -24.79
C HIS A 430 -34.09 6.21 -24.47
N VAL A 431 -34.41 6.35 -23.17
CA VAL A 431 -35.76 6.79 -22.77
C VAL A 431 -36.00 8.24 -23.19
N ASN A 432 -35.01 9.13 -23.11
CA ASN A 432 -35.14 10.50 -23.58
C ASN A 432 -35.28 10.60 -25.11
N GLU A 433 -34.57 9.76 -25.89
CA GLU A 433 -34.74 9.68 -27.32
C GLU A 433 -36.15 9.21 -27.72
N ILE A 434 -36.76 8.29 -26.98
CA ILE A 434 -38.12 7.82 -27.22
C ILE A 434 -39.15 8.88 -26.84
N SER A 435 -38.91 9.66 -25.80
CA SER A 435 -39.82 10.74 -25.37
C SER A 435 -39.81 11.96 -26.27
N GLU A 436 -38.72 12.21 -27.02
CA GLU A 436 -38.62 13.30 -27.99
C GLU A 436 -39.19 12.91 -29.37
N THR A 437 -39.48 11.62 -29.60
CA THR A 437 -40.04 11.10 -30.87
C THR A 437 -41.54 10.78 -30.78
N SER A 438 -42.14 10.99 -29.60
CA SER A 438 -43.59 10.86 -29.36
C SER A 438 -44.25 12.23 -29.25
#